data_02326fb86ba59b4d28e697357566a19f
#
_entry.id   02326fb86ba59b4d28e697357566a19f
#
_cell.length_a   1.000
_cell.length_b   1.000
_cell.length_c   1.000
_cell.angle_alpha   90.00
_cell.angle_beta   90.00
_cell.angle_gamma   90.00
#
_symmetry.space_group_name_H-M   'P 1'
#
loop_
_entity.id
_entity.type
_entity.pdbx_description
1 polymer ?
#
loop_
_entity_poly.entity_id
_entity_poly.type
_entity_poly.pdbx_seq_one_letter_code
_entity_poly.pdbx_strand_id
1 'polypeptide(L)'
;AQARAAALEQLRAVGIADLAHRRGSDLSGGQAARVALARALVFRPDVLILDEPTAALDVEATAQVSAVLRERLTGAGITTLLVSHDIAEVLALASRMIVMGEGRIVEEGEPARVLASPSSVFAARLAGLNIVSGHALARSGLVGVRVGEGELWAADLSGSDSGSVGVVDVSPGDADDSAASGENARGGRVALTFPPEAVALSREESHASPRSVLPGTVAGVDVAGSLVSVRVALAEDVVVTARVTASAWAGLGLVVGDSLWVSVKATQVRAIPVAVGS
;
A
#
# COMPACT_ATOMS: atom_id res chain seq x y z
N ALA A 1 -14.63 -36.51 28.26
CA ALA A 1 -15.42 -36.68 27.02
C ALA A 1 -15.71 -35.31 26.35
N GLN A 2 -16.25 -34.35 27.09
CA GLN A 2 -16.70 -33.04 26.55
C GLN A 2 -15.55 -32.17 26.00
N ALA A 3 -14.43 -32.08 26.74
CA ALA A 3 -13.25 -31.30 26.28
C ALA A 3 -12.66 -31.88 24.97
N ARG A 4 -12.64 -33.20 24.83
CA ARG A 4 -12.17 -33.87 23.61
C ARG A 4 -13.09 -33.61 22.41
N ALA A 5 -14.41 -33.56 22.63
CA ALA A 5 -15.37 -33.25 21.59
C ALA A 5 -15.20 -31.79 21.11
N ALA A 6 -15.07 -30.85 22.05
CA ALA A 6 -14.82 -29.44 21.73
C ALA A 6 -13.50 -29.24 20.96
N ALA A 7 -12.42 -29.91 21.37
CA ALA A 7 -11.14 -29.84 20.65
C ALA A 7 -11.26 -30.37 19.21
N LEU A 8 -11.94 -31.53 19.03
CA LEU A 8 -12.14 -32.12 17.70
C LEU A 8 -13.03 -31.21 16.80
N GLU A 9 -14.00 -30.52 17.37
CA GLU A 9 -14.82 -29.56 16.65
C GLU A 9 -13.96 -28.42 16.08
N GLN A 10 -13.07 -27.85 16.91
CA GLN A 10 -12.20 -26.79 16.43
C GLN A 10 -11.17 -27.29 15.40
N LEU A 11 -10.61 -28.48 15.58
CA LEU A 11 -9.71 -29.12 14.61
C LEU A 11 -10.41 -29.37 13.25
N ARG A 12 -11.70 -29.74 13.27
CA ARG A 12 -12.50 -29.87 12.04
C ARG A 12 -12.68 -28.50 11.37
N ALA A 13 -13.01 -27.47 12.14
CA ALA A 13 -13.21 -26.13 11.63
C ALA A 13 -11.98 -25.62 10.87
N VAL A 14 -10.77 -25.88 11.38
CA VAL A 14 -9.51 -25.49 10.71
C VAL A 14 -8.95 -26.57 9.75
N GLY A 15 -9.74 -27.61 9.40
CA GLY A 15 -9.41 -28.59 8.37
C GLY A 15 -8.27 -29.58 8.71
N ILE A 16 -8.05 -29.88 10.00
CA ILE A 16 -6.97 -30.79 10.45
C ILE A 16 -7.43 -31.85 11.48
N ALA A 17 -8.68 -32.23 11.45
CA ALA A 17 -9.22 -33.23 12.41
C ALA A 17 -8.58 -34.60 12.28
N ASP A 18 -8.13 -34.98 11.09
CA ASP A 18 -7.39 -36.22 10.81
C ASP A 18 -6.04 -36.28 11.54
N LEU A 19 -5.48 -35.15 11.91
CA LEU A 19 -4.20 -35.02 12.61
C LEU A 19 -4.34 -35.04 14.14
N ALA A 20 -5.56 -35.21 14.67
CA ALA A 20 -5.85 -35.14 16.12
C ALA A 20 -5.03 -36.12 16.98
N HIS A 21 -4.48 -37.16 16.38
CA HIS A 21 -3.65 -38.17 17.06
C HIS A 21 -2.15 -38.01 16.83
N ARG A 22 -1.73 -37.05 15.99
CA ARG A 22 -0.31 -36.76 15.74
C ARG A 22 0.32 -36.00 16.90
N ARG A 23 1.61 -36.20 17.07
CA ARG A 23 2.40 -35.40 18.03
C ARG A 23 2.65 -33.98 17.40
N GLY A 24 2.72 -32.97 18.25
CA GLY A 24 3.01 -31.60 17.78
C GLY A 24 4.34 -31.48 17.03
N SER A 25 5.35 -32.30 17.37
CA SER A 25 6.64 -32.39 16.68
C SER A 25 6.56 -32.87 15.23
N ASP A 26 5.48 -33.55 14.88
CA ASP A 26 5.31 -34.23 13.58
C ASP A 26 4.43 -33.41 12.62
N LEU A 27 4.10 -32.17 13.01
CA LEU A 27 3.28 -31.22 12.23
C LEU A 27 4.16 -30.31 11.38
N SER A 28 3.71 -30.00 10.16
CA SER A 28 4.30 -28.93 9.39
C SER A 28 4.00 -27.56 10.03
N GLY A 29 4.74 -26.52 9.66
CA GLY A 29 4.52 -25.17 10.19
C GLY A 29 3.08 -24.68 10.02
N GLY A 30 2.47 -24.89 8.85
CA GLY A 30 1.08 -24.55 8.62
C GLY A 30 0.08 -25.39 9.42
N GLN A 31 0.36 -26.69 9.64
CA GLN A 31 -0.46 -27.53 10.50
C GLN A 31 -0.36 -27.08 11.96
N ALA A 32 0.82 -26.72 12.43
CA ALA A 32 1.05 -26.20 13.77
C ALA A 32 0.32 -24.86 13.99
N ALA A 33 0.34 -23.96 13.02
CA ALA A 33 -0.41 -22.68 13.04
C ALA A 33 -1.92 -22.92 13.18
N ARG A 34 -2.48 -23.85 12.40
CA ARG A 34 -3.91 -24.21 12.48
C ARG A 34 -4.26 -24.87 13.82
N VAL A 35 -3.39 -25.67 14.41
CA VAL A 35 -3.57 -26.21 15.78
C VAL A 35 -3.55 -25.07 16.80
N ALA A 36 -2.64 -24.10 16.69
CA ALA A 36 -2.58 -22.96 17.59
C ALA A 36 -3.88 -22.13 17.55
N LEU A 37 -4.42 -21.89 16.35
CA LEU A 37 -5.70 -21.23 16.17
C LEU A 37 -6.86 -22.03 16.79
N ALA A 38 -6.96 -23.34 16.52
CA ALA A 38 -7.97 -24.20 17.12
C ALA A 38 -7.90 -24.18 18.65
N ARG A 39 -6.68 -24.18 19.20
CA ARG A 39 -6.44 -24.07 20.65
C ARG A 39 -6.93 -22.72 21.21
N ALA A 40 -6.69 -21.62 20.52
CA ALA A 40 -7.16 -20.30 20.95
C ALA A 40 -8.70 -20.21 20.96
N LEU A 41 -9.35 -20.77 19.95
CA LEU A 41 -10.81 -20.72 19.78
C LEU A 41 -11.59 -21.68 20.69
N VAL A 42 -11.00 -22.78 21.16
CA VAL A 42 -11.70 -23.78 21.98
C VAL A 42 -12.17 -23.21 23.32
N PHE A 43 -11.48 -22.18 23.84
CA PHE A 43 -11.81 -21.55 25.11
C PHE A 43 -12.92 -20.52 25.00
N ARG A 44 -13.42 -20.21 23.79
CA ARG A 44 -14.41 -19.16 23.51
C ARG A 44 -14.04 -17.83 24.20
N PRO A 45 -12.88 -17.25 23.84
CA PRO A 45 -12.39 -16.04 24.50
C PRO A 45 -13.27 -14.83 24.17
N ASP A 46 -13.33 -13.83 25.08
CA ASP A 46 -13.95 -12.54 24.81
C ASP A 46 -13.04 -11.68 23.93
N VAL A 47 -11.72 -11.86 24.05
CA VAL A 47 -10.70 -11.17 23.25
C VAL A 47 -9.75 -12.17 22.63
N LEU A 48 -9.55 -12.08 21.32
CA LEU A 48 -8.63 -12.92 20.56
C LEU A 48 -7.53 -12.04 19.97
N ILE A 49 -6.27 -12.40 20.21
CA ILE A 49 -5.11 -11.72 19.61
C ILE A 49 -4.45 -12.71 18.65
N LEU A 50 -4.33 -12.28 17.39
CA LEU A 50 -3.74 -13.06 16.30
C LEU A 50 -2.56 -12.26 15.72
N ASP A 51 -1.38 -12.88 15.76
CA ASP A 51 -0.15 -12.33 15.20
C ASP A 51 0.25 -13.17 13.99
N GLU A 52 0.12 -12.57 12.79
CA GLU A 52 0.43 -13.22 11.51
C GLU A 52 -0.16 -14.62 11.33
N PRO A 53 -1.48 -14.84 11.56
CA PRO A 53 -2.05 -16.18 11.68
C PRO A 53 -1.97 -17.01 10.40
N THR A 54 -1.78 -16.38 9.24
CA THR A 54 -1.75 -17.03 7.92
C THR A 54 -0.37 -17.05 7.26
N ALA A 55 0.65 -16.38 7.83
CA ALA A 55 1.97 -16.19 7.21
C ALA A 55 2.71 -17.49 6.84
N ALA A 56 2.46 -18.60 7.60
CA ALA A 56 3.08 -19.88 7.37
C ALA A 56 2.21 -20.87 6.57
N LEU A 57 1.10 -20.38 5.99
CA LEU A 57 0.12 -21.21 5.28
C LEU A 57 0.30 -21.10 3.77
N ASP A 58 -0.03 -22.18 3.06
CA ASP A 58 -0.24 -22.13 1.61
C ASP A 58 -1.58 -21.45 1.28
N VAL A 59 -1.83 -21.19 0.00
CA VAL A 59 -3.01 -20.45 -0.48
C VAL A 59 -4.31 -21.12 -0.07
N GLU A 60 -4.39 -22.46 -0.13
CA GLU A 60 -5.58 -23.23 0.22
C GLU A 60 -5.85 -23.18 1.73
N ALA A 61 -4.83 -23.41 2.55
CA ALA A 61 -4.92 -23.32 4.00
C ALA A 61 -5.23 -21.90 4.48
N THR A 62 -4.66 -20.87 3.84
CA THR A 62 -4.99 -19.46 4.10
C THR A 62 -6.48 -19.20 3.87
N ALA A 63 -7.03 -19.64 2.74
CA ALA A 63 -8.45 -19.47 2.44
C ALA A 63 -9.36 -20.14 3.46
N GLN A 64 -9.01 -21.37 3.89
CA GLN A 64 -9.75 -22.11 4.93
C GLN A 64 -9.72 -21.39 6.28
N VAL A 65 -8.54 -20.97 6.74
CA VAL A 65 -8.37 -20.27 8.02
C VAL A 65 -9.11 -18.92 8.00
N SER A 66 -8.98 -18.15 6.92
CA SER A 66 -9.69 -16.87 6.77
C SER A 66 -11.21 -17.05 6.77
N ALA A 67 -11.75 -18.14 6.19
CA ALA A 67 -13.17 -18.44 6.24
C ALA A 67 -13.64 -18.75 7.68
N VAL A 68 -12.87 -19.57 8.41
CA VAL A 68 -13.15 -19.87 9.82
C VAL A 68 -13.11 -18.61 10.69
N LEU A 69 -12.07 -17.78 10.51
CA LEU A 69 -11.95 -16.53 11.25
C LEU A 69 -13.14 -15.61 10.95
N ARG A 70 -13.51 -15.44 9.69
CA ARG A 70 -14.68 -14.63 9.31
C ARG A 70 -15.96 -15.12 9.98
N GLU A 71 -16.25 -16.42 9.90
CA GLU A 71 -17.44 -17.01 10.54
C GLU A 71 -17.45 -16.77 12.05
N ARG A 72 -16.32 -16.99 12.72
CA ARG A 72 -16.20 -16.88 14.17
C ARG A 72 -16.20 -15.44 14.65
N LEU A 73 -15.58 -14.51 13.89
CA LEU A 73 -15.47 -13.11 14.29
C LEU A 73 -16.80 -12.35 14.05
N THR A 74 -17.52 -12.65 12.97
CA THR A 74 -18.81 -11.99 12.69
C THR A 74 -19.97 -12.51 13.52
N GLY A 75 -19.95 -13.79 13.93
CA GLY A 75 -21.08 -14.45 14.62
C GLY A 75 -20.98 -14.54 16.14
N ALA A 76 -19.78 -14.48 16.72
CA ALA A 76 -19.56 -14.82 18.13
C ALA A 76 -19.34 -13.62 19.07
N GLY A 77 -19.31 -12.38 18.56
CA GLY A 77 -19.06 -11.20 19.39
C GLY A 77 -17.66 -11.12 20.00
N ILE A 78 -16.71 -11.87 19.45
CA ILE A 78 -15.33 -11.91 19.93
C ILE A 78 -14.61 -10.66 19.45
N THR A 79 -14.11 -9.84 20.38
CA THR A 79 -13.23 -8.71 20.04
C THR A 79 -11.89 -9.26 19.57
N THR A 80 -11.46 -8.92 18.33
CA THR A 80 -10.24 -9.48 17.78
C THR A 80 -9.25 -8.39 17.42
N LEU A 81 -8.01 -8.56 17.86
CA LEU A 81 -6.85 -7.81 17.41
C LEU A 81 -6.05 -8.71 16.45
N LEU A 82 -6.02 -8.31 15.17
CA LEU A 82 -5.27 -9.00 14.12
C LEU A 82 -4.05 -8.16 13.74
N VAL A 83 -2.86 -8.74 13.84
CA VAL A 83 -1.64 -8.19 13.24
C VAL A 83 -1.39 -8.94 11.95
N SER A 84 -1.32 -8.23 10.84
CA SER A 84 -1.07 -8.81 9.53
C SER A 84 -0.41 -7.79 8.59
N HIS A 85 0.41 -8.27 7.67
CA HIS A 85 0.92 -7.51 6.54
C HIS A 85 0.18 -7.84 5.22
N ASP A 86 -0.73 -8.80 5.25
CA ASP A 86 -1.57 -9.15 4.11
C ASP A 86 -2.81 -8.26 4.05
N ILE A 87 -2.82 -7.35 3.08
CA ILE A 87 -3.93 -6.42 2.85
C ILE A 87 -5.24 -7.13 2.51
N ALA A 88 -5.18 -8.27 1.81
CA ALA A 88 -6.38 -9.03 1.47
C ALA A 88 -7.02 -9.63 2.74
N GLU A 89 -6.21 -10.11 3.68
CA GLU A 89 -6.67 -10.59 4.98
C GLU A 89 -7.30 -9.45 5.79
N VAL A 90 -6.63 -8.29 5.86
CA VAL A 90 -7.15 -7.10 6.57
C VAL A 90 -8.49 -6.65 6.00
N LEU A 91 -8.61 -6.53 4.67
CA LEU A 91 -9.86 -6.15 3.99
C LEU A 91 -10.99 -7.16 4.21
N ALA A 92 -10.64 -8.45 4.34
CA ALA A 92 -11.61 -9.51 4.52
C ALA A 92 -12.14 -9.65 5.95
N LEU A 93 -11.33 -9.31 6.96
CA LEU A 93 -11.59 -9.64 8.37
C LEU A 93 -11.76 -8.42 9.27
N ALA A 94 -11.09 -7.30 8.98
CA ALA A 94 -11.06 -6.16 9.89
C ALA A 94 -12.14 -5.13 9.56
N SER A 95 -12.84 -4.64 10.58
CA SER A 95 -13.75 -3.50 10.49
C SER A 95 -13.02 -2.16 10.71
N ARG A 96 -11.86 -2.19 11.36
CA ARG A 96 -11.01 -1.04 11.64
C ARG A 96 -9.55 -1.43 11.45
N MET A 97 -8.79 -0.57 10.82
CA MET A 97 -7.36 -0.73 10.57
C MET A 97 -6.60 0.34 11.35
N ILE A 98 -5.51 -0.07 11.97
CA ILE A 98 -4.53 0.80 12.62
C ILE A 98 -3.20 0.59 11.93
N VAL A 99 -2.65 1.64 11.37
CA VAL A 99 -1.34 1.62 10.72
C VAL A 99 -0.31 2.14 11.71
N MET A 100 0.72 1.34 11.96
CA MET A 100 1.81 1.69 12.86
C MET A 100 3.10 1.96 12.08
N GLY A 101 3.77 3.05 12.40
CA GLY A 101 5.08 3.39 11.88
C GLY A 101 5.97 3.88 13.03
N GLU A 102 7.20 3.40 13.11
CA GLU A 102 8.19 3.81 14.13
C GLU A 102 7.67 3.74 15.57
N GLY A 103 6.87 2.71 15.88
CA GLY A 103 6.29 2.51 17.21
C GLY A 103 5.12 3.43 17.57
N ARG A 104 4.58 4.18 16.59
CA ARG A 104 3.43 5.10 16.78
C ARG A 104 2.29 4.75 15.83
N ILE A 105 1.07 5.07 16.23
CA ILE A 105 -0.08 5.04 15.30
C ILE A 105 0.08 6.24 14.36
N VAL A 106 0.21 5.95 13.05
CA VAL A 106 0.36 6.97 12.02
C VAL A 106 -0.93 7.24 11.26
N GLU A 107 -1.83 6.25 11.25
CA GLU A 107 -3.13 6.38 10.59
C GLU A 107 -4.09 5.32 11.14
N GLU A 108 -5.39 5.63 11.17
CA GLU A 108 -6.44 4.67 11.53
C GLU A 108 -7.75 4.96 10.80
N GLY A 109 -8.55 3.93 10.57
CA GLY A 109 -9.85 4.07 9.94
C GLY A 109 -10.42 2.76 9.44
N GLU A 110 -11.45 2.85 8.61
CA GLU A 110 -11.95 1.72 7.84
C GLU A 110 -10.88 1.29 6.82
N PRO A 111 -10.54 -0.03 6.70
CA PRO A 111 -9.47 -0.51 5.84
C PRO A 111 -9.57 -0.02 4.40
N ALA A 112 -10.75 -0.11 3.78
CA ALA A 112 -10.97 0.33 2.41
C ALA A 112 -10.68 1.83 2.23
N ARG A 113 -11.06 2.67 3.20
CA ARG A 113 -10.80 4.11 3.18
C ARG A 113 -9.32 4.42 3.35
N VAL A 114 -8.64 3.81 4.33
CA VAL A 114 -7.21 4.01 4.58
C VAL A 114 -6.38 3.65 3.34
N LEU A 115 -6.71 2.54 2.68
CA LEU A 115 -5.99 2.08 1.50
C LEU A 115 -6.31 2.88 0.23
N ALA A 116 -7.56 3.36 0.08
CA ALA A 116 -7.94 4.18 -1.08
C ALA A 116 -7.45 5.63 -1.00
N SER A 117 -7.25 6.14 0.22
CA SER A 117 -6.87 7.54 0.45
C SER A 117 -5.92 7.66 1.64
N PRO A 118 -4.72 7.05 1.56
CA PRO A 118 -3.77 7.08 2.65
C PRO A 118 -3.31 8.51 2.96
N SER A 119 -3.21 8.82 4.24
CA SER A 119 -2.71 10.10 4.75
C SER A 119 -1.26 10.03 5.21
N SER A 120 -0.68 8.83 5.25
CA SER A 120 0.71 8.60 5.62
C SER A 120 1.48 7.88 4.51
N VAL A 121 2.78 8.17 4.43
CA VAL A 121 3.70 7.49 3.49
C VAL A 121 3.70 5.98 3.73
N PHE A 122 3.57 5.55 4.98
CA PHE A 122 3.55 4.14 5.33
C PHE A 122 2.28 3.44 4.81
N ALA A 123 1.10 4.05 5.00
CA ALA A 123 -0.15 3.52 4.47
C ALA A 123 -0.17 3.52 2.92
N ALA A 124 0.39 4.56 2.29
CA ALA A 124 0.56 4.61 0.83
C ALA A 124 1.43 3.46 0.31
N ARG A 125 2.50 3.12 1.04
CA ARG A 125 3.37 1.98 0.71
C ARG A 125 2.63 0.64 0.86
N LEU A 126 1.86 0.47 1.94
CA LEU A 126 1.00 -0.70 2.14
C LEU A 126 -0.04 -0.84 1.02
N ALA A 127 -0.62 0.28 0.58
CA ALA A 127 -1.58 0.31 -0.53
C ALA A 127 -0.94 0.04 -1.91
N GLY A 128 0.38 -0.16 -1.98
CA GLY A 128 1.09 -0.42 -3.24
C GLY A 128 1.18 0.79 -4.18
N LEU A 129 1.06 2.01 -3.64
CA LEU A 129 1.19 3.24 -4.42
C LEU A 129 2.66 3.54 -4.71
N ASN A 130 2.90 4.21 -5.83
CA ASN A 130 4.16 4.90 -6.06
C ASN A 130 4.33 6.05 -5.06
N ILE A 131 5.55 6.25 -4.58
CA ILE A 131 5.89 7.30 -3.62
C ILE A 131 7.14 8.01 -4.11
N VAL A 132 7.02 9.31 -4.33
CA VAL A 132 8.13 10.17 -4.72
C VAL A 132 8.24 11.31 -3.71
N SER A 133 9.30 11.34 -2.93
CA SER A 133 9.49 12.31 -1.85
C SER A 133 10.53 13.35 -2.22
N GLY A 134 10.28 14.60 -1.81
CA GLY A 134 11.21 15.69 -2.07
C GLY A 134 10.84 16.96 -1.32
N HIS A 135 11.54 18.04 -1.62
CA HIS A 135 11.14 19.40 -1.18
C HIS A 135 9.94 19.86 -2.01
N ALA A 136 8.96 20.43 -1.33
CA ALA A 136 7.74 20.91 -1.98
C ALA A 136 8.06 22.09 -2.91
N LEU A 137 7.58 21.98 -4.15
CA LEU A 137 7.51 23.06 -5.12
C LEU A 137 6.05 23.51 -5.21
N ALA A 138 5.79 24.80 -5.34
CA ALA A 138 4.45 25.35 -5.51
C ALA A 138 4.33 26.07 -6.86
N ARG A 139 3.24 25.79 -7.61
CA ARG A 139 2.95 26.45 -8.89
C ARG A 139 1.46 26.44 -9.17
N SER A 140 0.83 27.64 -9.18
CA SER A 140 -0.56 27.83 -9.66
C SER A 140 -1.57 26.77 -9.15
N GLY A 141 -1.63 26.50 -7.83
CA GLY A 141 -2.54 25.53 -7.24
C GLY A 141 -2.10 24.06 -7.45
N LEU A 142 -0.82 23.85 -7.73
CA LEU A 142 -0.19 22.54 -7.78
C LEU A 142 0.92 22.46 -6.74
N VAL A 143 1.11 21.27 -6.19
CA VAL A 143 2.27 20.93 -5.35
C VAL A 143 3.11 19.93 -6.10
N GLY A 144 4.42 20.13 -6.16
CA GLY A 144 5.33 19.26 -6.92
C GLY A 144 6.59 18.91 -6.16
N VAL A 145 7.35 17.99 -6.74
CA VAL A 145 8.72 17.67 -6.34
C VAL A 145 9.61 17.56 -7.57
N ARG A 146 10.90 17.88 -7.42
CA ARG A 146 11.89 17.68 -8.46
C ARG A 146 12.34 16.21 -8.47
N VAL A 147 12.44 15.63 -9.67
CA VAL A 147 12.87 14.26 -9.91
C VAL A 147 13.87 14.27 -11.08
N GLY A 148 15.15 14.13 -10.77
CA GLY A 148 16.20 14.29 -11.76
C GLY A 148 16.15 15.67 -12.41
N GLU A 149 16.05 15.72 -13.74
CA GLU A 149 15.93 16.96 -14.51
C GLU A 149 14.47 17.42 -14.68
N GLY A 150 13.48 16.63 -14.24
CA GLY A 150 12.06 16.94 -14.40
C GLY A 150 11.35 17.23 -13.09
N GLU A 151 10.04 17.44 -13.18
CA GLU A 151 9.17 17.75 -12.05
C GLU A 151 7.91 16.89 -12.07
N LEU A 152 7.53 16.34 -10.92
CA LEU A 152 6.30 15.62 -10.72
C LEU A 152 5.32 16.53 -9.95
N TRP A 153 4.09 16.66 -10.46
CA TRP A 153 3.09 17.57 -9.93
C TRP A 153 1.83 16.85 -9.48
N ALA A 154 1.27 17.27 -8.35
CA ALA A 154 -0.04 16.89 -7.82
C ALA A 154 -0.99 18.09 -7.90
N ALA A 155 -2.27 17.86 -8.15
CA ALA A 155 -3.28 18.90 -7.94
C ALA A 155 -3.37 19.16 -6.43
N ASP A 156 -3.31 20.45 -6.05
CA ASP A 156 -3.52 20.84 -4.67
C ASP A 156 -5.00 20.69 -4.33
N LEU A 157 -5.34 19.64 -3.59
CA LEU A 157 -6.69 19.35 -3.13
C LEU A 157 -6.97 19.88 -1.72
N SER A 158 -6.12 20.73 -1.17
CA SER A 158 -6.26 21.30 0.18
C SER A 158 -7.49 22.22 0.38
N GLY A 159 -8.38 22.32 -0.62
CA GLY A 159 -9.60 23.14 -0.59
C GLY A 159 -10.93 22.42 -0.34
N SER A 160 -10.99 21.08 -0.20
CA SER A 160 -12.24 20.36 0.01
C SER A 160 -12.14 19.32 1.10
N ASP A 161 -12.78 19.66 2.19
CA ASP A 161 -13.22 18.85 3.33
C ASP A 161 -12.34 18.89 4.60
N SER A 162 -12.94 19.51 5.59
CA SER A 162 -12.48 19.77 6.94
C SER A 162 -12.15 18.50 7.74
N GLY A 163 -10.89 18.13 7.72
CA GLY A 163 -10.30 17.21 8.68
C GLY A 163 -8.85 17.60 8.82
N SER A 164 -8.48 18.25 9.92
CA SER A 164 -7.19 18.85 10.25
C SER A 164 -5.97 18.06 9.79
N VAL A 165 -5.62 18.16 8.52
CA VAL A 165 -4.28 17.87 8.02
C VAL A 165 -3.54 19.20 8.14
N GLY A 166 -2.45 19.19 8.89
CA GLY A 166 -1.61 20.37 9.04
C GLY A 166 -1.25 20.91 7.66
N VAL A 167 -1.85 22.05 7.32
CA VAL A 167 -1.61 22.79 6.10
C VAL A 167 -0.10 23.02 6.03
N VAL A 168 0.54 22.54 4.97
CA VAL A 168 1.82 23.10 4.58
C VAL A 168 1.49 24.53 4.20
N ASP A 169 1.69 25.44 5.15
CA ASP A 169 1.47 26.87 4.94
C ASP A 169 2.49 27.35 3.90
N VAL A 170 2.08 27.26 2.64
CA VAL A 170 2.75 27.89 1.51
C VAL A 170 2.10 29.26 1.38
N SER A 171 2.26 30.12 2.38
CA SER A 171 1.88 31.52 2.26
C SER A 171 2.57 32.09 1.02
N PRO A 172 1.84 32.69 0.08
CA PRO A 172 2.44 33.45 -1.00
C PRO A 172 3.08 34.68 -0.35
N GLY A 173 4.38 34.58 -0.04
CA GLY A 173 5.18 35.76 0.24
C GLY A 173 5.20 36.64 -0.99
N ASP A 174 4.91 37.90 -0.78
CA ASP A 174 4.83 39.00 -1.73
C ASP A 174 5.55 38.74 -3.07
N ALA A 175 4.76 38.64 -4.12
CA ALA A 175 5.25 38.56 -5.49
C ALA A 175 5.89 39.90 -5.85
N ASP A 176 7.18 40.04 -5.67
CA ASP A 176 7.96 41.03 -6.35
C ASP A 176 8.35 40.45 -7.72
N ASP A 177 7.86 41.13 -8.74
CA ASP A 177 7.92 40.77 -10.15
C ASP A 177 9.33 41.10 -10.69
N SER A 178 10.31 40.27 -10.36
CA SER A 178 11.63 40.33 -11.00
C SER A 178 12.12 38.96 -11.41
N ALA A 179 12.23 38.81 -12.69
CA ALA A 179 12.61 37.70 -13.52
C ALA A 179 13.77 36.82 -13.02
N ALA A 180 13.65 35.55 -13.42
CA ALA A 180 14.72 34.61 -13.81
C ALA A 180 15.70 34.14 -12.72
N SER A 181 15.71 32.84 -12.62
CA SER A 181 16.67 31.94 -11.97
C SER A 181 16.28 31.45 -10.57
N GLY A 182 15.89 30.18 -10.57
CA GLY A 182 15.92 29.12 -9.61
C GLY A 182 16.36 29.42 -8.18
N GLU A 183 15.64 28.78 -7.26
CA GLU A 183 15.89 28.68 -5.83
C GLU A 183 14.97 29.53 -4.93
N ASN A 184 13.74 29.04 -4.81
CA ASN A 184 12.98 29.26 -3.57
C ASN A 184 12.22 28.00 -3.16
N ALA A 185 12.95 26.93 -2.88
CA ALA A 185 12.43 25.78 -2.15
C ALA A 185 12.39 26.12 -0.64
N ARG A 186 11.41 26.89 -0.20
CA ARG A 186 11.07 27.10 1.22
C ARG A 186 9.84 26.30 1.63
N GLY A 187 9.55 25.19 0.95
CA GLY A 187 8.50 24.26 1.31
C GLY A 187 9.03 23.12 2.19
N GLY A 188 8.23 22.62 3.14
CA GLY A 188 8.52 21.40 3.89
C GLY A 188 8.73 20.20 2.95
N ARG A 189 9.12 19.06 3.51
CA ARG A 189 9.19 17.81 2.73
C ARG A 189 7.79 17.29 2.45
N VAL A 190 7.56 16.83 1.22
CA VAL A 190 6.30 16.25 0.76
C VAL A 190 6.57 14.93 0.04
N ALA A 191 5.63 13.99 0.16
CA ALA A 191 5.60 12.78 -0.65
C ALA A 191 4.42 12.87 -1.62
N LEU A 192 4.69 12.68 -2.89
CA LEU A 192 3.68 12.54 -3.93
C LEU A 192 3.37 11.06 -4.11
N THR A 193 2.09 10.69 -4.05
CA THR A 193 1.62 9.32 -4.14
C THR A 193 0.64 9.16 -5.28
N PHE A 194 0.74 8.07 -6.02
CA PHE A 194 -0.13 7.75 -7.14
C PHE A 194 -0.13 6.25 -7.45
N PRO A 195 -1.26 5.70 -7.94
CA PRO A 195 -1.33 4.28 -8.25
C PRO A 195 -0.49 3.93 -9.49
N PRO A 196 0.02 2.69 -9.57
CA PRO A 196 0.76 2.21 -10.75
C PRO A 196 0.00 2.34 -12.08
N GLU A 197 -1.32 2.29 -12.03
CA GLU A 197 -2.22 2.43 -13.19
C GLU A 197 -2.29 3.88 -13.71
N ALA A 198 -1.90 4.87 -12.90
CA ALA A 198 -1.85 6.27 -13.30
C ALA A 198 -0.63 6.58 -14.17
N VAL A 199 0.34 5.68 -14.20
CA VAL A 199 1.59 5.85 -14.94
C VAL A 199 1.42 5.37 -16.37
N ALA A 200 1.55 6.29 -17.32
CA ALA A 200 1.58 5.94 -18.74
C ALA A 200 3.03 5.92 -19.24
N LEU A 201 3.33 4.96 -20.10
CA LEU A 201 4.65 4.74 -20.70
C LEU A 201 4.60 5.07 -22.19
N SER A 202 5.65 5.75 -22.71
CA SER A 202 5.79 6.04 -24.13
C SER A 202 7.25 6.04 -24.57
N ARG A 203 7.51 5.77 -25.86
CA ARG A 203 8.87 5.89 -26.45
C ARG A 203 9.26 7.33 -26.71
N GLU A 204 8.28 8.19 -26.95
CA GLU A 204 8.47 9.59 -27.30
C GLU A 204 7.95 10.49 -26.19
N GLU A 205 8.54 11.68 -26.07
CA GLU A 205 8.08 12.68 -25.13
C GLU A 205 6.66 13.16 -25.50
N SER A 206 5.76 13.11 -24.53
CA SER A 206 4.37 13.53 -24.75
C SER A 206 4.19 15.00 -24.40
N HIS A 207 3.89 15.85 -25.38
CA HIS A 207 3.65 17.28 -25.19
C HIS A 207 2.20 17.64 -24.83
N ALA A 208 1.33 16.66 -24.55
CA ALA A 208 -0.09 16.92 -24.25
C ALA A 208 -0.32 17.27 -22.79
N SER A 209 -0.83 18.48 -22.56
CA SER A 209 -1.50 19.10 -21.38
C SER A 209 -1.29 18.50 -19.97
N PRO A 210 -1.40 19.26 -18.86
CA PRO A 210 -0.56 19.26 -17.65
C PRO A 210 -0.31 17.86 -17.09
N ARG A 211 0.66 17.19 -17.66
CA ARG A 211 1.20 15.91 -17.19
C ARG A 211 2.63 16.17 -16.75
N SER A 212 2.98 15.55 -15.64
CA SER A 212 4.39 15.38 -15.37
C SER A 212 4.93 14.38 -16.39
N VAL A 213 5.87 14.81 -17.20
CA VAL A 213 6.56 13.96 -18.19
C VAL A 213 8.01 13.89 -17.79
N LEU A 214 8.50 12.67 -17.55
CA LEU A 214 9.82 12.42 -16.98
C LEU A 214 10.54 11.37 -17.81
N PRO A 215 11.81 11.57 -18.15
CA PRO A 215 12.63 10.52 -18.75
C PRO A 215 12.89 9.42 -17.71
N GLY A 216 13.00 8.18 -18.16
CA GLY A 216 13.28 7.06 -17.29
C GLY A 216 13.91 5.89 -18.05
N THR A 217 14.39 4.91 -17.29
CA THR A 217 14.98 3.68 -17.81
C THR A 217 14.24 2.47 -17.22
N VAL A 218 13.94 1.49 -18.05
CA VAL A 218 13.31 0.23 -17.59
C VAL A 218 14.24 -0.51 -16.65
N ALA A 219 13.91 -0.57 -15.37
CA ALA A 219 14.69 -1.23 -14.33
C ALA A 219 14.28 -2.69 -14.12
N GLY A 220 13.04 -3.06 -14.49
CA GLY A 220 12.55 -4.44 -14.35
C GLY A 220 11.13 -4.59 -14.87
N VAL A 221 10.76 -5.83 -15.17
CA VAL A 221 9.44 -6.18 -15.70
C VAL A 221 8.95 -7.46 -15.04
N ASP A 222 7.77 -7.43 -14.47
CA ASP A 222 7.11 -8.57 -13.84
C ASP A 222 5.75 -8.81 -14.51
N VAL A 223 5.47 -10.05 -14.91
CA VAL A 223 4.25 -10.42 -15.64
C VAL A 223 3.31 -11.21 -14.73
N ALA A 224 2.07 -10.76 -14.59
CA ALA A 224 1.03 -11.43 -13.83
C ALA A 224 -0.25 -11.54 -14.68
N GLY A 225 -0.42 -12.68 -15.34
CA GLY A 225 -1.53 -12.91 -16.27
C GLY A 225 -1.52 -11.92 -17.43
N SER A 226 -2.59 -11.14 -17.60
CA SER A 226 -2.73 -10.14 -18.66
C SER A 226 -2.13 -8.77 -18.31
N LEU A 227 -1.58 -8.61 -17.10
CA LEU A 227 -0.99 -7.37 -16.62
C LEU A 227 0.53 -7.48 -16.51
N VAL A 228 1.19 -6.38 -16.78
CA VAL A 228 2.64 -6.23 -16.70
C VAL A 228 2.93 -5.06 -15.78
N SER A 229 3.73 -5.31 -14.75
CA SER A 229 4.28 -4.29 -13.86
C SER A 229 5.68 -3.94 -14.32
N VAL A 230 5.87 -2.70 -14.75
CA VAL A 230 7.14 -2.19 -15.25
C VAL A 230 7.73 -1.25 -14.21
N ARG A 231 8.90 -1.59 -13.69
CA ARG A 231 9.67 -0.70 -12.80
C ARG A 231 10.53 0.21 -13.65
N VAL A 232 10.42 1.51 -13.44
CA VAL A 232 11.14 2.54 -14.18
C VAL A 232 11.93 3.40 -13.21
N ALA A 233 13.24 3.45 -13.41
CA ALA A 233 14.14 4.37 -12.72
C ALA A 233 14.02 5.76 -13.36
N LEU A 234 13.59 6.75 -12.59
CA LEU A 234 13.49 8.17 -13.01
C LEU A 234 14.72 8.97 -12.59
N ALA A 235 15.36 8.58 -11.50
CA ALA A 235 16.61 9.12 -10.97
C ALA A 235 17.32 8.02 -10.17
N GLU A 236 18.53 8.30 -9.66
CA GLU A 236 19.38 7.32 -8.97
C GLU A 236 18.61 6.59 -7.84
N ASP A 237 17.80 7.33 -7.06
CA ASP A 237 17.06 6.78 -5.92
C ASP A 237 15.54 6.78 -6.12
N VAL A 238 15.04 7.07 -7.32
CA VAL A 238 13.61 7.17 -7.60
C VAL A 238 13.17 6.15 -8.63
N VAL A 239 12.47 5.11 -8.16
CA VAL A 239 11.86 4.09 -9.01
C VAL A 239 10.36 4.14 -8.86
N VAL A 240 9.65 4.19 -9.99
CA VAL A 240 8.19 4.10 -10.03
C VAL A 240 7.76 2.83 -10.76
N THR A 241 6.59 2.32 -10.41
CA THR A 241 5.97 1.18 -11.07
C THR A 241 4.84 1.66 -11.96
N ALA A 242 4.83 1.24 -13.21
CA ALA A 242 3.70 1.36 -14.12
C ALA A 242 3.00 0.00 -14.24
N ARG A 243 1.68 -0.02 -14.24
CA ARG A 243 0.90 -1.23 -14.51
C ARG A 243 0.17 -1.08 -15.82
N VAL A 244 0.52 -1.91 -16.80
CA VAL A 244 0.00 -1.87 -18.17
C VAL A 244 -0.51 -3.25 -18.60
N THR A 245 -1.27 -3.33 -19.68
CA THR A 245 -1.64 -4.62 -20.25
C THR A 245 -0.46 -5.25 -21.00
N ALA A 246 -0.42 -6.58 -21.06
CA ALA A 246 0.61 -7.31 -21.81
C ALA A 246 0.66 -6.87 -23.29
N SER A 247 -0.51 -6.59 -23.90
CA SER A 247 -0.60 -6.06 -25.26
C SER A 247 0.02 -4.68 -25.40
N ALA A 248 -0.24 -3.76 -24.44
CA ALA A 248 0.35 -2.43 -24.46
C ALA A 248 1.88 -2.50 -24.31
N TRP A 249 2.36 -3.34 -23.40
CA TRP A 249 3.80 -3.55 -23.20
C TRP A 249 4.48 -4.12 -24.46
N ALA A 250 3.88 -5.17 -25.07
CA ALA A 250 4.39 -5.75 -26.31
C ALA A 250 4.42 -4.72 -27.46
N GLY A 251 3.40 -3.84 -27.55
CA GLY A 251 3.36 -2.76 -28.53
C GLY A 251 4.46 -1.71 -28.36
N LEU A 252 4.96 -1.51 -27.13
CA LEU A 252 6.12 -0.66 -26.88
C LEU A 252 7.42 -1.31 -27.36
N GLY A 253 7.54 -2.63 -27.34
CA GLY A 253 8.73 -3.35 -27.77
C GLY A 253 10.01 -2.96 -27.00
N LEU A 254 9.87 -2.65 -25.69
CA LEU A 254 10.94 -2.26 -24.80
C LEU A 254 11.44 -3.46 -23.99
N VAL A 255 12.71 -3.40 -23.60
CA VAL A 255 13.36 -4.37 -22.70
C VAL A 255 14.01 -3.65 -21.52
N VAL A 256 14.43 -4.41 -20.52
CA VAL A 256 15.16 -3.87 -19.36
C VAL A 256 16.44 -3.17 -19.86
N GLY A 257 16.66 -1.95 -19.39
CA GLY A 257 17.76 -1.07 -19.80
C GLY A 257 17.38 -0.05 -20.87
N ASP A 258 16.24 -0.19 -21.54
CA ASP A 258 15.77 0.79 -22.54
C ASP A 258 15.30 2.09 -21.89
N SER A 259 15.54 3.20 -22.59
CA SER A 259 15.01 4.52 -22.22
C SER A 259 13.55 4.68 -22.68
N LEU A 260 12.76 5.37 -21.87
CA LEU A 260 11.37 5.66 -22.15
C LEU A 260 10.93 6.95 -21.46
N TRP A 261 9.72 7.40 -21.75
CA TRP A 261 9.06 8.51 -21.07
C TRP A 261 7.94 8.01 -20.18
N VAL A 262 7.93 8.52 -18.94
CA VAL A 262 6.87 8.30 -17.95
C VAL A 262 6.00 9.54 -17.89
N SER A 263 4.69 9.38 -17.98
CA SER A 263 3.76 10.50 -17.80
C SER A 263 2.69 10.17 -16.76
N VAL A 264 2.43 11.13 -15.85
CA VAL A 264 1.40 11.02 -14.82
C VAL A 264 0.55 12.29 -14.82
N LYS A 265 -0.78 12.14 -14.74
CA LYS A 265 -1.69 13.28 -14.64
C LYS A 265 -1.69 13.82 -13.21
N ALA A 266 -1.52 15.13 -13.03
CA ALA A 266 -1.51 15.77 -11.71
C ALA A 266 -2.77 15.49 -10.88
N THR A 267 -3.93 15.28 -11.53
CA THR A 267 -5.19 14.92 -10.86
C THR A 267 -5.22 13.50 -10.27
N GLN A 268 -4.26 12.65 -10.62
CA GLN A 268 -4.11 11.29 -10.10
C GLN A 268 -3.00 11.19 -9.05
N VAL A 269 -2.30 12.29 -8.81
CA VAL A 269 -1.22 12.41 -7.82
C VAL A 269 -1.76 13.13 -6.59
N ARG A 270 -1.46 12.60 -5.40
CA ARG A 270 -1.80 13.21 -4.12
C ARG A 270 -0.53 13.60 -3.38
N ALA A 271 -0.56 14.73 -2.71
CA ALA A 271 0.53 15.18 -1.84
C ALA A 271 0.22 14.77 -0.38
N ILE A 272 1.19 14.14 0.27
CA ILE A 272 1.15 13.78 1.68
C ILE A 272 2.31 14.51 2.39
N PRO A 273 2.04 15.26 3.49
CA PRO A 273 3.11 15.88 4.26
C PRO A 273 4.01 14.81 4.87
N VAL A 274 5.32 14.99 4.75
CA VAL A 274 6.31 14.13 5.42
C VAL A 274 6.71 14.83 6.70
N ALA A 275 6.36 14.22 7.86
CA ALA A 275 6.85 14.71 9.15
C ALA A 275 8.39 14.68 9.13
N VAL A 276 9.01 15.81 9.38
CA VAL A 276 10.45 15.89 9.59
C VAL A 276 10.70 15.17 10.92
N GLY A 277 11.33 13.99 10.87
CA GLY A 277 11.74 13.26 12.08
C GLY A 277 12.64 14.16 12.90
N SER A 278 12.26 14.34 14.16
CA SER A 278 13.06 14.95 15.18
C SER A 278 14.20 14.04 15.61
#